data_bb1413c12adb94bd52afcc9df4fe8bfc
#
_entry.id   bb1413c12adb94bd52afcc9df4fe8bfc
#
_cell.length_a   1.000
_cell.length_b   1.000
_cell.length_c   1.000
_cell.angle_alpha   90.00
_cell.angle_beta   90.00
_cell.angle_gamma   90.00
#
_symmetry.space_group_name_H-M   'P 1'
#
loop_
_entity.id
_entity.type
_entity.pdbx_description
1 polymer ?
#
loop_
_entity_poly.entity_id
_entity_poly.type
_entity_poly.pdbx_seq_one_letter_code
_entity_poly.pdbx_strand_id
1 'polypeptide(L)'
;MASLGFVPFSLPDTLGCGLLKGRMFHSLLLPGFRRIILIVFVWCLSFSCVQLSAQSPPPPTPPQDVAAKTDSTAKSPAAPAPTQGEEVSSHETPTTFKVRVNLVLVRVVVRDARGKIVPNLKKEDFQLYDNRKVQTISSFSVETPETRTASAVASTAAESSSADVAGGKAVVLPQRFVSMVFDDVHLSMEDAVFVRASASRFFESLAPSDRVSLNTTSGQLTQEFTDDHDKLAKALLGITPRPLAGGGFHDCPDVTYYQADLIVNRSDQQALGAATEDAIHCAFNDDNTMRAAAQSLAQAAASRMVAQGDSETQYAYRHLDEVVRRLANMPGQRVLVLVSPGFITSTLQFEASETVDRATRSNIVINTIDARGLYVPDVGGDIADPPHDSIRAAGFKLSYRVAAQLAQEDVLAQLADGTGGKFFHNRNDVDEAMREAGAAPAYSYLLGFSPQNLKIDGRFHTLKVALTNKEKFDIRARHGYFAPKTLTDAAEATKQEMQEALFSQEEIRDLPVELQTQFFKKDDTQARLAVLTRFDVKTIRFQKLLGRNNDQLTILMGIFDENGNFVTGLSKIVEMKLLDTTYTRLSHSGFTVKTSFDVKPGTYLVRMVVRDAVGAQMAARNGAVVIPN
;
A
#
# COMPACT_ATOMS: atom_id res chain seq x y z
N MET A 1 -57.92 -28.00 1.65
CA MET A 1 -59.08 -27.43 2.36
C MET A 1 -58.65 -27.06 3.75
N ALA A 2 -58.53 -25.80 4.00
CA ALA A 2 -58.81 -24.97 5.15
C ALA A 2 -57.90 -23.70 5.09
N SER A 3 -58.57 -22.65 4.74
CA SER A 3 -58.13 -21.27 4.65
C SER A 3 -58.28 -20.61 6.02
N LEU A 4 -57.29 -19.79 6.41
CA LEU A 4 -57.39 -18.75 7.44
C LEU A 4 -56.24 -17.78 7.13
N GLY A 5 -56.37 -16.55 6.72
CA GLY A 5 -57.25 -15.48 7.17
C GLY A 5 -56.30 -14.36 7.59
N PHE A 6 -55.89 -13.48 6.63
CA PHE A 6 -55.10 -12.23 6.88
C PHE A 6 -56.07 -11.18 7.46
N VAL A 7 -55.65 -10.52 8.54
CA VAL A 7 -56.23 -9.25 9.02
C VAL A 7 -55.13 -8.19 9.05
N PRO A 8 -55.32 -7.06 8.38
CA PRO A 8 -54.40 -5.92 8.46
C PRO A 8 -54.81 -4.99 9.60
N PHE A 9 -53.83 -4.56 10.42
CA PHE A 9 -54.01 -3.48 11.38
C PHE A 9 -53.56 -2.19 10.75
N SER A 10 -54.47 -1.24 10.65
CA SER A 10 -54.28 0.13 10.20
C SER A 10 -53.81 1.05 11.32
N LEU A 11 -52.86 1.91 11.03
CA LEU A 11 -52.47 3.08 11.82
C LEU A 11 -53.47 4.23 11.62
N PRO A 12 -53.72 5.09 12.60
CA PRO A 12 -54.29 6.40 12.34
C PRO A 12 -53.21 7.52 12.38
N ASP A 13 -53.24 8.34 11.33
CA ASP A 13 -52.71 9.72 11.32
C ASP A 13 -53.47 10.62 12.30
N THR A 14 -52.78 11.55 12.97
CA THR A 14 -53.19 12.95 12.99
C THR A 14 -52.23 13.85 13.82
N LEU A 15 -51.72 14.89 13.14
CA LEU A 15 -51.70 16.33 13.53
C LEU A 15 -50.90 16.80 14.76
N GLY A 16 -50.05 17.79 14.50
CA GLY A 16 -49.79 18.84 15.47
C GLY A 16 -48.53 19.67 15.23
N CYS A 17 -48.64 20.64 14.33
CA CYS A 17 -47.70 21.75 14.18
C CYS A 17 -47.76 22.66 15.39
N GLY A 18 -46.65 23.08 15.99
CA GLY A 18 -46.61 24.02 17.08
C GLY A 18 -45.26 24.71 17.26
N LEU A 19 -45.07 25.82 16.58
CA LEU A 19 -44.06 26.83 16.90
C LEU A 19 -44.19 27.34 18.34
N LEU A 20 -43.10 27.40 19.09
CA LEU A 20 -42.99 28.40 20.19
C LEU A 20 -41.53 28.86 20.37
N LYS A 21 -41.39 30.16 20.20
CA LYS A 21 -40.22 31.00 20.49
C LYS A 21 -39.88 31.06 21.97
N GLY A 22 -38.60 31.04 22.28
CA GLY A 22 -37.93 31.98 23.18
C GLY A 22 -38.24 31.89 24.67
N ARG A 23 -37.18 31.66 25.45
CA ARG A 23 -36.80 32.52 26.56
C ARG A 23 -35.49 32.07 27.22
N MET A 24 -34.65 33.08 27.44
CA MET A 24 -33.48 33.13 28.31
C MET A 24 -33.73 32.47 29.67
N PHE A 25 -32.72 31.74 30.17
CA PHE A 25 -32.47 31.65 31.59
C PHE A 25 -31.01 32.01 31.90
N HIS A 26 -30.90 33.11 32.60
CA HIS A 26 -29.69 33.64 33.24
C HIS A 26 -29.54 32.99 34.62
N SER A 27 -28.29 32.90 35.06
CA SER A 27 -27.81 32.78 36.43
C SER A 27 -27.96 31.47 37.18
N LEU A 28 -26.76 30.89 37.42
CA LEU A 28 -26.27 30.59 38.78
C LEU A 28 -24.85 30.03 38.70
N LEU A 29 -23.87 30.92 38.71
CA LEU A 29 -22.44 30.57 38.91
C LEU A 29 -22.09 30.90 40.37
N LEU A 30 -21.80 29.89 41.14
CA LEU A 30 -21.25 29.97 42.49
C LEU A 30 -19.80 30.51 42.46
N PRO A 31 -19.41 31.40 43.42
CA PRO A 31 -18.09 32.04 43.43
C PRO A 31 -17.07 31.19 44.19
N GLY A 32 -16.43 30.26 43.53
CA GLY A 32 -15.36 29.43 44.13
C GLY A 32 -14.16 29.18 43.22
N PHE A 33 -14.30 29.35 41.93
CA PHE A 33 -13.29 28.89 40.95
C PHE A 33 -12.28 29.94 40.49
N ARG A 34 -12.36 31.17 40.98
CA ARG A 34 -11.48 32.29 40.56
C ARG A 34 -10.15 32.40 41.31
N ARG A 35 -9.89 31.62 42.35
CA ARG A 35 -8.62 31.71 43.12
C ARG A 35 -7.56 30.64 42.77
N ILE A 36 -7.89 29.62 41.99
CA ILE A 36 -6.94 28.55 41.67
C ILE A 36 -6.15 28.84 40.37
N ILE A 37 -6.71 29.62 39.44
CA ILE A 37 -6.04 29.94 38.18
C ILE A 37 -4.93 30.99 38.34
N LEU A 38 -4.96 31.83 39.38
CA LEU A 38 -3.96 32.86 39.61
C LEU A 38 -2.67 32.33 40.30
N ILE A 39 -2.72 31.18 40.97
CA ILE A 39 -1.57 30.60 41.66
C ILE A 39 -0.70 29.77 40.70
N VAL A 40 -1.26 29.17 39.65
CA VAL A 40 -0.51 28.41 38.64
C VAL A 40 0.25 29.34 37.69
N PHE A 41 -0.23 30.59 37.47
CA PHE A 41 0.45 31.54 36.57
C PHE A 41 1.63 32.28 37.20
N VAL A 42 1.71 32.31 38.54
CA VAL A 42 2.84 32.95 39.27
C VAL A 42 4.00 31.98 39.50
N TRP A 43 3.77 30.67 39.40
CA TRP A 43 4.84 29.65 39.57
C TRP A 43 5.61 29.31 38.28
N CYS A 44 5.12 29.72 37.12
CA CYS A 44 5.81 29.55 35.83
C CYS A 44 6.78 30.69 35.46
N LEU A 45 6.82 31.78 36.22
CA LEU A 45 7.67 32.95 35.95
C LEU A 45 8.94 33.04 36.80
N SER A 46 9.27 32.01 37.61
CA SER A 46 10.43 32.05 38.50
C SER A 46 11.55 31.03 38.13
N PHE A 47 11.50 30.40 36.96
CA PHE A 47 12.55 29.51 36.49
C PHE A 47 13.06 29.91 35.11
N SER A 48 13.66 31.08 35.04
CA SER A 48 14.48 31.47 33.88
C SER A 48 15.68 32.23 34.40
N CYS A 49 16.83 31.70 34.16
CA CYS A 49 18.16 32.24 34.12
C CYS A 49 19.19 31.40 34.88
N VAL A 50 19.65 30.31 34.27
CA VAL A 50 21.05 29.93 34.33
C VAL A 50 21.47 29.65 32.89
N GLN A 51 22.06 30.65 32.25
CA GLN A 51 22.79 30.46 31.00
C GLN A 51 24.18 29.89 31.32
N LEU A 52 24.38 28.64 30.94
CA LEU A 52 25.73 28.07 30.81
C LEU A 52 26.24 28.44 29.42
N SER A 53 27.16 29.41 29.34
CA SER A 53 27.88 29.77 28.11
C SER A 53 28.85 28.65 27.78
N ALA A 54 28.54 27.82 26.82
CA ALA A 54 29.49 26.96 26.14
C ALA A 54 30.09 27.77 24.96
N GLN A 55 31.35 28.21 25.10
CA GLN A 55 32.11 28.84 24.04
C GLN A 55 32.46 27.78 22.98
N SER A 56 32.02 28.01 21.76
CA SER A 56 32.52 27.31 20.57
C SER A 56 33.92 27.80 20.20
N PRO A 57 34.85 26.93 19.80
CA PRO A 57 36.18 27.35 19.33
C PRO A 57 36.04 28.08 17.98
N PRO A 58 36.93 29.08 17.71
CA PRO A 58 36.92 29.83 16.47
C PRO A 58 37.40 28.99 15.27
N PRO A 59 36.93 29.30 14.05
CA PRO A 59 37.37 28.60 12.83
C PRO A 59 38.82 28.93 12.49
N PRO A 60 39.58 28.03 11.83
CA PRO A 60 40.96 28.25 11.49
C PRO A 60 41.12 29.32 10.41
N THR A 61 42.06 30.22 10.62
CA THR A 61 42.48 31.29 9.71
C THR A 61 43.15 30.70 8.46
N PRO A 62 42.89 31.21 7.25
CA PRO A 62 43.61 30.78 6.05
C PRO A 62 45.05 31.36 6.06
N PRO A 63 46.02 30.65 5.46
CA PRO A 63 47.42 31.12 5.45
C PRO A 63 47.58 32.32 4.53
N GLN A 64 48.36 33.32 5.01
CA GLN A 64 48.74 34.48 4.26
C GLN A 64 49.81 34.10 3.24
N ASP A 65 49.57 34.48 1.98
CA ASP A 65 50.53 34.42 0.89
C ASP A 65 51.65 35.44 1.09
N VAL A 66 52.87 34.93 1.05
CA VAL A 66 54.10 35.76 0.99
C VAL A 66 54.33 36.16 -0.47
N ALA A 67 54.27 37.46 -0.73
CA ALA A 67 54.56 38.04 -2.02
C ALA A 67 56.02 37.86 -2.40
N ALA A 68 56.28 37.20 -3.52
CA ALA A 68 57.55 37.30 -4.24
C ALA A 68 57.29 38.01 -5.59
N LYS A 69 57.86 39.19 -5.72
CA LYS A 69 57.94 39.93 -6.98
C LYS A 69 58.92 39.23 -7.92
N THR A 70 58.49 38.98 -9.16
CA THR A 70 59.39 38.94 -10.30
C THR A 70 58.67 39.46 -11.55
N ASP A 71 59.17 40.53 -12.09
CA ASP A 71 58.88 41.10 -13.41
C ASP A 71 59.18 40.10 -14.52
N SER A 72 58.23 39.86 -15.45
CA SER A 72 58.58 39.63 -16.86
C SER A 72 57.39 39.90 -17.76
N THR A 73 57.56 40.94 -18.58
CA THR A 73 56.75 41.26 -19.75
C THR A 73 56.65 40.09 -20.72
N ALA A 74 55.42 39.56 -20.94
CA ALA A 74 55.11 38.69 -22.08
C ALA A 74 53.71 39.00 -22.61
N LYS A 75 53.70 39.34 -23.85
CA LYS A 75 52.68 39.58 -24.85
C LYS A 75 51.38 38.82 -24.64
N SER A 76 50.25 39.54 -24.55
CA SER A 76 48.87 39.03 -24.57
C SER A 76 48.60 38.19 -25.84
N PRO A 77 48.15 36.96 -25.74
CA PRO A 77 47.53 36.24 -26.87
C PRO A 77 46.08 36.69 -27.00
N ALA A 78 45.63 36.79 -28.24
CA ALA A 78 44.26 37.12 -28.65
C ALA A 78 43.23 36.26 -27.93
N ALA A 79 42.10 36.87 -27.57
CA ALA A 79 40.93 36.17 -27.00
C ALA A 79 40.52 34.99 -27.91
N PRO A 80 40.30 33.78 -27.35
CA PRO A 80 39.76 32.68 -28.12
C PRO A 80 38.33 33.05 -28.56
N ALA A 81 38.01 32.72 -29.81
CA ALA A 81 36.67 32.81 -30.35
C ALA A 81 35.67 32.08 -29.44
N PRO A 82 34.40 32.52 -29.35
CA PRO A 82 33.40 31.87 -28.49
C PRO A 82 33.27 30.41 -28.89
N THR A 83 33.65 29.53 -27.99
CA THR A 83 33.43 28.08 -28.09
C THR A 83 31.93 27.88 -28.32
N GLN A 84 31.57 27.24 -29.42
CA GLN A 84 30.18 26.85 -29.68
C GLN A 84 29.74 26.04 -28.48
N GLY A 85 28.82 26.63 -27.67
CA GLY A 85 28.31 25.97 -26.45
C GLY A 85 27.72 24.63 -26.80
N GLU A 86 28.01 23.64 -25.99
CA GLU A 86 27.57 22.28 -26.10
C GLU A 86 26.01 22.24 -26.30
N GLU A 87 25.55 21.68 -27.42
CA GLU A 87 24.12 21.65 -27.77
C GLU A 87 23.35 20.57 -27.02
N VAL A 88 24.03 19.53 -26.54
CA VAL A 88 23.48 18.42 -25.75
C VAL A 88 24.44 18.10 -24.60
N SER A 89 23.95 18.20 -23.38
CA SER A 89 24.67 17.77 -22.19
C SER A 89 23.90 16.74 -21.40
N SER A 90 24.59 15.87 -20.67
CA SER A 90 23.93 14.87 -19.83
C SER A 90 24.61 14.72 -18.47
N HIS A 91 23.79 14.61 -17.43
CA HIS A 91 24.24 14.40 -16.05
C HIS A 91 23.60 13.13 -15.48
N GLU A 92 24.41 12.27 -14.85
CA GLU A 92 23.97 11.03 -14.23
C GLU A 92 24.08 11.13 -12.71
N THR A 93 23.06 10.67 -12.00
CA THR A 93 23.04 10.57 -10.54
C THR A 93 22.56 9.18 -10.10
N PRO A 94 23.33 8.44 -9.28
CA PRO A 94 22.82 7.23 -8.65
C PRO A 94 21.60 7.59 -7.81
N THR A 95 20.53 6.82 -7.95
CA THR A 95 19.25 7.18 -7.30
C THR A 95 18.81 6.08 -6.35
N THR A 96 18.56 6.48 -5.08
CA THR A 96 17.81 5.65 -4.12
C THR A 96 16.35 6.10 -4.17
N PHE A 97 15.45 5.20 -4.54
CA PHE A 97 14.05 5.54 -4.75
C PHE A 97 13.26 5.54 -3.44
N LYS A 98 12.49 6.63 -3.19
CA LYS A 98 11.49 6.71 -2.12
C LYS A 98 10.15 7.08 -2.76
N VAL A 99 9.17 6.19 -2.72
CA VAL A 99 7.88 6.36 -3.40
C VAL A 99 6.95 7.33 -2.65
N ARG A 100 6.48 8.39 -3.32
CA ARG A 100 5.32 9.21 -2.91
C ARG A 100 4.66 9.82 -4.16
N VAL A 101 3.32 9.77 -4.29
CA VAL A 101 2.60 9.96 -5.56
C VAL A 101 1.63 11.13 -5.57
N ASN A 102 1.47 11.80 -6.74
CA ASN A 102 0.40 12.76 -7.05
C ASN A 102 -0.55 12.28 -8.18
N LEU A 103 -0.14 11.34 -9.02
CA LEU A 103 -1.03 10.68 -9.99
C LEU A 103 -1.84 9.62 -9.26
N VAL A 104 -3.17 9.70 -9.37
CA VAL A 104 -4.06 8.72 -8.76
C VAL A 104 -4.44 7.70 -9.83
N LEU A 105 -3.86 6.50 -9.72
CA LEU A 105 -4.19 5.36 -10.59
C LEU A 105 -5.36 4.58 -9.99
N VAL A 106 -6.35 4.27 -10.81
CA VAL A 106 -7.56 3.53 -10.42
C VAL A 106 -7.69 2.32 -11.33
N ARG A 107 -7.41 1.13 -10.79
CA ARG A 107 -7.68 -0.12 -11.51
C ARG A 107 -9.19 -0.40 -11.43
N VAL A 108 -9.79 -0.72 -12.57
CA VAL A 108 -11.22 -0.97 -12.70
C VAL A 108 -11.45 -2.32 -13.37
N VAL A 109 -12.22 -3.17 -12.73
CA VAL A 109 -12.73 -4.43 -13.31
C VAL A 109 -14.22 -4.27 -13.53
N VAL A 110 -14.68 -4.51 -14.77
CA VAL A 110 -16.09 -4.41 -15.15
C VAL A 110 -16.62 -5.78 -15.49
N ARG A 111 -17.73 -6.17 -14.87
CA ARG A 111 -18.45 -7.43 -15.13
C ARG A 111 -19.91 -7.15 -15.48
N ASP A 112 -20.49 -7.97 -16.34
CA ASP A 112 -21.92 -7.95 -16.60
C ASP A 112 -22.74 -8.59 -15.46
N ALA A 113 -24.05 -8.55 -15.56
CA ALA A 113 -24.96 -9.16 -14.57
C ALA A 113 -24.78 -10.68 -14.41
N ARG A 114 -24.07 -11.35 -15.31
CA ARG A 114 -23.73 -12.77 -15.27
C ARG A 114 -22.34 -13.03 -14.71
N GLY A 115 -21.65 -11.97 -14.26
CA GLY A 115 -20.27 -12.05 -13.73
C GLY A 115 -19.18 -12.14 -14.83
N LYS A 116 -19.54 -12.11 -16.11
CA LYS A 116 -18.60 -12.16 -17.22
C LYS A 116 -17.91 -10.79 -17.39
N ILE A 117 -16.61 -10.81 -17.67
CA ILE A 117 -15.82 -9.62 -17.93
C ILE A 117 -16.35 -8.90 -19.17
N VAL A 118 -16.44 -7.58 -19.11
CA VAL A 118 -16.82 -6.71 -20.21
C VAL A 118 -15.54 -6.15 -20.84
N PRO A 119 -15.13 -6.67 -22.01
CA PRO A 119 -13.95 -6.19 -22.72
C PRO A 119 -14.27 -4.97 -23.59
N ASN A 120 -13.22 -4.33 -24.13
CA ASN A 120 -13.28 -3.32 -25.19
C ASN A 120 -13.96 -2.00 -24.81
N LEU A 121 -14.11 -1.68 -23.52
CA LEU A 121 -14.51 -0.34 -23.11
C LEU A 121 -13.39 0.66 -23.41
N LYS A 122 -13.79 1.86 -23.82
CA LYS A 122 -12.90 2.96 -24.14
C LYS A 122 -12.85 3.97 -22.99
N LYS A 123 -11.89 4.89 -23.02
CA LYS A 123 -11.75 5.97 -22.04
C LYS A 123 -13.05 6.77 -21.86
N GLU A 124 -13.75 7.03 -22.96
CA GLU A 124 -14.99 7.82 -23.03
C GLU A 124 -16.18 7.13 -22.35
N ASP A 125 -16.09 5.80 -22.16
CA ASP A 125 -17.13 5.03 -21.47
C ASP A 125 -17.08 5.20 -19.97
N PHE A 126 -15.96 5.71 -19.42
CA PHE A 126 -15.76 5.86 -18.00
C PHE A 126 -15.99 7.28 -17.50
N GLN A 127 -16.63 7.39 -16.35
CA GLN A 127 -16.74 8.62 -15.57
C GLN A 127 -16.14 8.39 -14.20
N LEU A 128 -15.16 9.21 -13.85
CA LEU A 128 -14.47 9.17 -12.57
C LEU A 128 -14.90 10.38 -11.73
N TYR A 129 -15.22 10.12 -10.47
CA TYR A 129 -15.62 11.15 -9.51
C TYR A 129 -14.68 11.12 -8.30
N ASP A 130 -14.20 12.29 -7.90
CA ASP A 130 -13.49 12.54 -6.65
C ASP A 130 -14.38 13.43 -5.76
N ASN A 131 -14.76 12.94 -4.57
CA ASN A 131 -15.69 13.62 -3.68
C ASN A 131 -16.93 14.16 -4.41
N ARG A 132 -17.54 13.33 -5.27
CA ARG A 132 -18.71 13.63 -6.14
C ARG A 132 -18.44 14.64 -7.26
N LYS A 133 -17.22 15.10 -7.48
CA LYS A 133 -16.84 15.98 -8.59
C LYS A 133 -16.23 15.16 -9.71
N VAL A 134 -16.70 15.38 -10.94
CA VAL A 134 -16.15 14.71 -12.12
C VAL A 134 -14.67 15.08 -12.29
N GLN A 135 -13.84 14.10 -12.56
CA GLN A 135 -12.42 14.26 -12.86
C GLN A 135 -12.12 13.90 -14.29
N THR A 136 -11.17 14.61 -14.89
CA THR A 136 -10.68 14.28 -16.23
C THR A 136 -9.68 13.13 -16.14
N ILE A 137 -9.97 12.03 -16.83
CA ILE A 137 -9.06 10.89 -16.95
C ILE A 137 -7.91 11.33 -17.86
N SER A 138 -6.70 11.43 -17.32
CA SER A 138 -5.50 11.85 -18.05
C SER A 138 -4.80 10.66 -18.72
N SER A 139 -4.84 9.48 -18.12
CA SER A 139 -4.24 8.25 -18.63
C SER A 139 -5.28 7.12 -18.66
N PHE A 140 -5.19 6.27 -19.69
CA PHE A 140 -6.07 5.12 -19.87
C PHE A 140 -5.28 3.98 -20.51
N SER A 141 -5.27 2.82 -19.87
CA SER A 141 -4.71 1.60 -20.44
C SER A 141 -5.59 0.39 -20.14
N VAL A 142 -5.46 -0.63 -20.98
CA VAL A 142 -6.18 -1.89 -20.84
C VAL A 142 -5.15 -2.99 -20.59
N GLU A 143 -5.31 -3.68 -19.46
CA GLU A 143 -4.47 -4.83 -19.11
C GLU A 143 -5.20 -6.12 -19.43
N THR A 144 -4.60 -6.94 -20.30
CA THR A 144 -5.05 -8.30 -20.61
C THR A 144 -3.90 -9.29 -20.42
N PRO A 145 -4.17 -10.60 -20.27
CA PRO A 145 -3.10 -11.60 -20.24
C PRO A 145 -2.19 -11.54 -21.48
N GLU A 146 -2.79 -11.23 -22.65
CA GLU A 146 -2.06 -11.16 -23.93
C GLU A 146 -1.17 -9.91 -24.02
N THR A 147 -1.62 -8.74 -23.54
CA THR A 147 -0.76 -7.54 -23.48
C THR A 147 0.39 -7.72 -22.53
N ARG A 148 0.20 -8.50 -21.45
CA ARG A 148 1.23 -8.85 -20.48
C ARG A 148 2.27 -9.82 -21.07
N THR A 149 1.82 -10.86 -21.76
CA THR A 149 2.72 -11.82 -22.44
C THR A 149 3.42 -11.21 -23.65
N ALA A 150 2.74 -10.37 -24.44
CA ALA A 150 3.34 -9.68 -25.57
C ALA A 150 4.46 -8.70 -25.15
N SER A 151 4.33 -8.02 -24.01
CA SER A 151 5.40 -7.19 -23.44
C SER A 151 6.62 -8.01 -23.03
N ALA A 152 6.41 -9.22 -22.52
CA ALA A 152 7.51 -10.14 -22.16
C ALA A 152 8.19 -10.74 -23.40
N VAL A 153 7.41 -11.10 -24.44
CA VAL A 153 7.92 -11.71 -25.68
C VAL A 153 8.58 -10.68 -26.61
N ALA A 154 8.07 -9.45 -26.67
CA ALA A 154 8.69 -8.38 -27.48
C ALA A 154 10.11 -8.03 -26.99
N SER A 155 10.35 -8.18 -25.68
CA SER A 155 11.69 -8.00 -25.08
C SER A 155 12.67 -9.09 -25.50
N THR A 156 12.20 -10.32 -25.75
CA THR A 156 13.05 -11.45 -26.19
C THR A 156 13.26 -11.49 -27.70
N ALA A 157 12.30 -10.99 -28.50
CA ALA A 157 12.40 -10.99 -29.95
C ALA A 157 13.39 -9.94 -30.51
N ALA A 158 13.66 -8.86 -29.77
CA ALA A 158 14.66 -7.85 -30.14
C ALA A 158 16.11 -8.38 -30.03
N GLU A 159 16.33 -9.50 -29.34
CA GLU A 159 17.65 -10.10 -29.12
C GLU A 159 18.03 -11.21 -30.13
N SER A 160 17.09 -11.62 -31.00
CA SER A 160 17.31 -12.77 -31.92
C SER A 160 18.10 -12.43 -33.19
N SER A 161 18.77 -11.27 -33.26
CA SER A 161 19.61 -10.94 -34.43
C SER A 161 21.09 -11.33 -34.31
N SER A 162 21.50 -12.00 -33.24
CA SER A 162 22.79 -12.64 -33.15
C SER A 162 22.59 -14.15 -33.06
N ALA A 163 22.91 -14.83 -34.17
CA ALA A 163 22.85 -16.29 -34.34
C ALA A 163 23.61 -17.02 -33.24
N ASP A 164 23.12 -18.23 -32.94
CA ASP A 164 23.71 -19.29 -32.12
C ASP A 164 23.50 -19.18 -30.58
N VAL A 165 22.25 -19.43 -30.13
CA VAL A 165 22.04 -20.32 -28.97
C VAL A 165 20.76 -21.14 -29.20
N ALA A 166 20.90 -22.32 -29.77
CA ALA A 166 19.86 -23.33 -29.81
C ALA A 166 19.64 -23.88 -28.38
N GLY A 167 18.45 -23.70 -27.81
CA GLY A 167 18.02 -24.42 -26.62
C GLY A 167 17.71 -23.58 -25.37
N GLY A 168 17.71 -22.26 -25.44
CA GLY A 168 17.36 -21.41 -24.29
C GLY A 168 15.88 -21.51 -23.92
N LYS A 169 15.58 -21.98 -22.71
CA LYS A 169 14.25 -21.94 -22.10
C LYS A 169 13.79 -20.48 -22.08
N ALA A 170 12.61 -20.16 -22.65
CA ALA A 170 12.07 -18.81 -22.64
C ALA A 170 11.99 -18.32 -21.18
N VAL A 171 12.66 -17.21 -20.88
CA VAL A 171 12.67 -16.62 -19.52
C VAL A 171 11.35 -15.90 -19.31
N VAL A 172 10.58 -16.37 -18.35
CA VAL A 172 9.34 -15.75 -17.94
C VAL A 172 9.64 -14.72 -16.86
N LEU A 173 9.47 -13.44 -17.19
CA LEU A 173 9.64 -12.36 -16.23
C LEU A 173 8.50 -12.33 -15.20
N PRO A 174 8.79 -12.00 -13.93
CA PRO A 174 7.77 -11.87 -12.91
C PRO A 174 6.85 -10.70 -13.25
N GLN A 175 5.54 -10.95 -13.26
CA GLN A 175 4.52 -9.95 -13.56
C GLN A 175 3.60 -9.66 -12.38
N ARG A 176 3.47 -10.63 -11.46
CA ARG A 176 2.59 -10.53 -10.31
C ARG A 176 3.32 -10.93 -9.03
N PHE A 177 3.14 -10.09 -8.02
CA PHE A 177 3.70 -10.26 -6.69
C PHE A 177 2.55 -10.40 -5.69
N VAL A 178 2.41 -11.59 -5.10
CA VAL A 178 1.38 -11.91 -4.11
C VAL A 178 2.08 -12.09 -2.76
N SER A 179 1.78 -11.23 -1.81
CA SER A 179 2.23 -11.43 -0.43
C SER A 179 1.10 -12.03 0.39
N MET A 180 1.27 -13.27 0.82
CA MET A 180 0.35 -13.91 1.75
C MET A 180 0.78 -13.63 3.17
N VAL A 181 -0.13 -13.09 3.97
CA VAL A 181 0.07 -12.81 5.39
C VAL A 181 -0.90 -13.68 6.18
N PHE A 182 -0.33 -14.55 7.00
CA PHE A 182 -1.10 -15.42 7.89
C PHE A 182 -1.09 -14.83 9.29
N ASP A 183 -2.25 -14.67 9.87
CA ASP A 183 -2.41 -14.07 11.18
C ASP A 183 -2.19 -15.10 12.30
N ASP A 184 -0.95 -15.51 12.49
CA ASP A 184 -0.56 -16.50 13.47
C ASP A 184 -0.73 -16.05 14.93
N VAL A 185 -1.00 -14.76 15.16
CA VAL A 185 -1.31 -14.22 16.50
C VAL A 185 -2.75 -14.58 16.91
N HIS A 186 -3.71 -14.52 15.96
CA HIS A 186 -5.13 -14.70 16.25
C HIS A 186 -5.71 -16.05 15.75
N LEU A 187 -4.96 -16.79 14.90
CA LEU A 187 -5.37 -18.11 14.42
C LEU A 187 -5.44 -19.14 15.56
N SER A 188 -6.49 -19.96 15.54
CA SER A 188 -6.51 -21.19 16.33
C SER A 188 -5.62 -22.28 15.71
N MET A 189 -5.33 -23.34 16.45
CA MET A 189 -4.58 -24.49 15.90
C MET A 189 -5.34 -25.18 14.78
N GLU A 190 -6.65 -25.30 14.92
CA GLU A 190 -7.54 -25.91 13.93
C GLU A 190 -7.56 -25.09 12.63
N ASP A 191 -7.76 -23.76 12.74
CA ASP A 191 -7.73 -22.84 11.59
C ASP A 191 -6.39 -22.90 10.88
N ALA A 192 -5.29 -22.93 11.62
CA ALA A 192 -3.94 -22.99 11.04
C ALA A 192 -3.70 -24.26 10.22
N VAL A 193 -4.23 -25.42 10.67
CA VAL A 193 -4.16 -26.68 9.90
C VAL A 193 -4.97 -26.57 8.61
N PHE A 194 -6.19 -26.05 8.70
CA PHE A 194 -7.09 -25.89 7.57
C PHE A 194 -6.53 -24.90 6.52
N VAL A 195 -6.04 -23.76 6.98
CA VAL A 195 -5.48 -22.71 6.14
C VAL A 195 -4.19 -23.20 5.44
N ARG A 196 -3.29 -23.92 6.13
CA ARG A 196 -2.08 -24.50 5.52
C ARG A 196 -2.43 -25.47 4.39
N ALA A 197 -3.41 -26.37 4.61
CA ALA A 197 -3.85 -27.30 3.58
C ALA A 197 -4.44 -26.58 2.34
N SER A 198 -5.19 -25.51 2.57
CA SER A 198 -5.76 -24.69 1.50
C SER A 198 -4.69 -23.89 0.74
N ALA A 199 -3.71 -23.32 1.43
CA ALA A 199 -2.60 -22.60 0.82
C ALA A 199 -1.70 -23.51 -0.01
N SER A 200 -1.46 -24.75 0.42
CA SER A 200 -0.71 -25.73 -0.36
C SER A 200 -1.36 -25.99 -1.73
N ARG A 201 -2.70 -26.20 -1.77
CA ARG A 201 -3.44 -26.37 -3.02
C ARG A 201 -3.42 -25.11 -3.91
N PHE A 202 -3.41 -23.93 -3.29
CA PHE A 202 -3.26 -22.67 -4.04
C PHE A 202 -1.88 -22.59 -4.71
N PHE A 203 -0.80 -22.95 -4.02
CA PHE A 203 0.55 -22.87 -4.59
C PHE A 203 0.76 -23.79 -5.80
N GLU A 204 0.07 -24.94 -5.85
CA GLU A 204 0.09 -25.82 -7.03
C GLU A 204 -0.51 -25.16 -8.28
N SER A 205 -1.33 -24.12 -8.12
CA SER A 205 -2.01 -23.38 -9.19
C SER A 205 -1.27 -22.13 -9.68
N LEU A 206 -0.10 -21.81 -9.12
CA LEU A 206 0.65 -20.60 -9.46
C LEU A 206 1.20 -20.66 -10.89
N ALA A 207 1.11 -19.53 -11.59
CA ALA A 207 1.72 -19.39 -12.91
C ALA A 207 3.24 -19.12 -12.77
N PRO A 208 4.07 -19.50 -13.77
CA PRO A 208 5.52 -19.24 -13.75
C PRO A 208 5.90 -17.76 -13.65
N SER A 209 4.96 -16.84 -14.00
CA SER A 209 5.13 -15.39 -13.87
C SER A 209 4.77 -14.84 -12.49
N ASP A 210 4.30 -15.70 -11.58
CA ASP A 210 3.92 -15.28 -10.23
C ASP A 210 5.10 -15.41 -9.29
N ARG A 211 5.18 -14.49 -8.35
CA ARG A 211 6.09 -14.54 -7.20
C ARG A 211 5.29 -14.41 -5.94
N VAL A 212 5.45 -15.35 -5.04
CA VAL A 212 4.72 -15.40 -3.76
C VAL A 212 5.69 -15.23 -2.62
N SER A 213 5.34 -14.39 -1.65
CA SER A 213 5.99 -14.29 -0.35
C SER A 213 5.04 -14.75 0.74
N LEU A 214 5.58 -15.37 1.80
CA LEU A 214 4.82 -15.75 2.99
C LEU A 214 5.32 -14.97 4.19
N ASN A 215 4.38 -14.42 4.94
CA ASN A 215 4.66 -13.64 6.14
C ASN A 215 3.66 -14.01 7.23
N THR A 216 4.03 -13.78 8.49
CA THR A 216 3.10 -13.90 9.62
C THR A 216 2.95 -12.60 10.36
N THR A 217 1.81 -12.38 11.02
CA THR A 217 1.56 -11.16 11.81
C THR A 217 2.45 -11.07 13.04
N SER A 218 2.95 -12.20 13.57
CA SER A 218 3.97 -12.21 14.61
C SER A 218 5.36 -11.80 14.11
N GLY A 219 5.59 -11.78 12.79
CA GLY A 219 6.90 -11.55 12.17
C GLY A 219 7.90 -12.69 12.33
N GLN A 220 7.48 -13.85 12.85
CA GLN A 220 8.37 -14.99 13.09
C GLN A 220 8.69 -15.79 11.82
N LEU A 221 7.81 -15.72 10.82
CA LEU A 221 8.01 -16.34 9.53
C LEU A 221 8.04 -15.25 8.45
N THR A 222 9.10 -15.27 7.67
CA THR A 222 9.22 -14.49 6.42
C THR A 222 9.88 -15.35 5.37
N GLN A 223 9.15 -15.64 4.29
CA GLN A 223 9.67 -16.22 3.05
C GLN A 223 9.61 -15.14 1.98
N GLU A 224 10.76 -14.75 1.47
CA GLU A 224 10.85 -13.76 0.39
C GLU A 224 10.20 -14.26 -0.91
N PHE A 225 9.90 -13.34 -1.82
CA PHE A 225 9.26 -13.65 -3.09
C PHE A 225 9.99 -14.73 -3.87
N THR A 226 9.26 -15.77 -4.27
CA THR A 226 9.78 -16.90 -5.03
C THR A 226 8.68 -17.55 -5.87
N ASP A 227 9.06 -18.27 -6.93
CA ASP A 227 8.22 -19.19 -7.71
C ASP A 227 8.49 -20.65 -7.33
N ASP A 228 9.39 -20.90 -6.39
CA ASP A 228 9.78 -22.24 -5.94
C ASP A 228 8.71 -22.81 -5.01
N HIS A 229 7.89 -23.72 -5.53
CA HIS A 229 6.80 -24.36 -4.80
C HIS A 229 7.28 -25.13 -3.57
N ASP A 230 8.46 -25.75 -3.62
CA ASP A 230 9.01 -26.52 -2.51
C ASP A 230 9.40 -25.61 -1.33
N LYS A 231 9.97 -24.44 -1.63
CA LYS A 231 10.27 -23.42 -0.61
C LYS A 231 8.99 -22.90 0.03
N LEU A 232 7.95 -22.62 -0.76
CA LEU A 232 6.67 -22.17 -0.25
C LEU A 232 6.00 -23.24 0.61
N ALA A 233 5.97 -24.50 0.16
CA ALA A 233 5.42 -25.62 0.92
C ALA A 233 6.17 -25.83 2.25
N LYS A 234 7.51 -25.73 2.25
CA LYS A 234 8.31 -25.83 3.48
C LYS A 234 8.03 -24.67 4.44
N ALA A 235 7.89 -23.45 3.93
CA ALA A 235 7.59 -22.28 4.75
C ALA A 235 6.19 -22.39 5.40
N LEU A 236 5.19 -22.97 4.71
CA LEU A 236 3.85 -23.20 5.28
C LEU A 236 3.88 -24.04 6.56
N LEU A 237 4.79 -24.99 6.67
CA LEU A 237 4.90 -25.81 7.88
C LEU A 237 5.30 -24.99 9.11
N GLY A 238 5.94 -23.85 8.90
CA GLY A 238 6.33 -22.91 9.98
C GLY A 238 5.19 -22.04 10.50
N ILE A 239 4.03 -22.02 9.85
CA ILE A 239 2.87 -21.26 10.31
C ILE A 239 2.23 -22.02 11.47
N THR A 240 2.43 -21.53 12.67
CA THR A 240 1.86 -22.09 13.90
C THR A 240 1.27 -20.97 14.74
N PRO A 241 0.11 -21.17 15.39
CA PRO A 241 -0.46 -20.17 16.26
C PRO A 241 0.51 -19.71 17.33
N ARG A 242 0.60 -18.41 17.52
CA ARG A 242 1.53 -17.76 18.46
C ARG A 242 0.82 -16.62 19.19
N PRO A 243 -0.20 -16.93 20.00
CA PRO A 243 -0.83 -15.89 20.80
C PRO A 243 0.23 -15.25 21.69
N LEU A 244 0.29 -13.92 21.71
CA LEU A 244 1.28 -13.16 22.47
C LEU A 244 1.05 -13.31 23.98
N ALA A 245 -0.17 -13.59 24.40
CA ALA A 245 -0.48 -14.01 25.75
C ALA A 245 -0.58 -15.52 25.80
N GLY A 246 0.13 -16.11 26.71
CA GLY A 246 0.07 -17.55 26.93
C GLY A 246 -1.37 -17.98 27.26
N GLY A 247 -2.08 -18.49 26.24
CA GLY A 247 -3.32 -19.19 26.44
C GLY A 247 -3.04 -20.47 27.21
N GLY A 248 -3.31 -20.49 28.51
CA GLY A 248 -2.97 -21.68 29.27
C GLY A 248 -3.71 -21.87 30.58
N PHE A 249 -4.41 -20.90 31.09
CA PHE A 249 -5.25 -21.04 32.27
C PHE A 249 -6.49 -20.18 32.09
N HIS A 250 -7.65 -20.73 32.41
CA HIS A 250 -8.90 -19.99 32.47
C HIS A 250 -8.71 -18.79 33.40
N ASP A 251 -8.65 -17.61 32.83
CA ASP A 251 -8.61 -16.38 33.62
C ASP A 251 -9.93 -16.24 34.38
N CYS A 252 -9.83 -15.92 35.63
CA CYS A 252 -10.99 -15.64 36.47
C CYS A 252 -11.04 -14.13 36.79
N PRO A 253 -12.07 -13.41 36.35
CA PRO A 253 -13.10 -13.77 35.40
C PRO A 253 -12.58 -13.88 33.96
N ASP A 254 -13.23 -14.72 33.13
CA ASP A 254 -12.96 -14.84 31.69
C ASP A 254 -13.65 -13.68 30.95
N VAL A 255 -12.85 -12.66 30.61
CA VAL A 255 -13.31 -11.44 29.94
C VAL A 255 -12.68 -11.39 28.54
N THR A 256 -13.50 -11.42 27.50
CA THR A 256 -13.01 -11.25 26.12
C THR A 256 -12.50 -9.82 25.88
N TYR A 257 -11.60 -9.62 24.88
CA TYR A 257 -11.10 -8.28 24.54
C TYR A 257 -12.26 -7.32 24.18
N TYR A 258 -13.28 -7.79 23.46
CA TYR A 258 -14.47 -7.00 23.15
C TYR A 258 -15.22 -6.53 24.41
N GLN A 259 -15.47 -7.45 25.33
CA GLN A 259 -16.12 -7.14 26.61
C GLN A 259 -15.26 -6.19 27.45
N ALA A 260 -13.94 -6.39 27.44
CA ALA A 260 -12.99 -5.51 28.12
C ALA A 260 -13.00 -4.07 27.55
N ASP A 261 -13.07 -3.92 26.23
CA ASP A 261 -13.25 -2.62 25.56
C ASP A 261 -14.54 -1.92 26.00
N LEU A 262 -15.65 -2.65 26.10
CA LEU A 262 -16.90 -2.11 26.61
C LEU A 262 -16.77 -1.60 28.05
N ILE A 263 -16.09 -2.36 28.91
CA ILE A 263 -15.90 -2.01 30.32
C ILE A 263 -14.98 -0.80 30.47
N VAL A 264 -13.79 -0.84 29.86
CA VAL A 264 -12.72 0.13 30.10
C VAL A 264 -12.94 1.41 29.30
N ASN A 265 -13.22 1.30 27.99
CA ASN A 265 -13.26 2.44 27.09
C ASN A 265 -14.66 3.05 26.95
N ARG A 266 -15.73 2.23 27.12
CA ARG A 266 -17.13 2.68 26.97
C ARG A 266 -17.89 2.75 28.27
N SER A 267 -17.29 2.34 29.40
CA SER A 267 -17.88 2.37 30.74
C SER A 267 -19.23 1.61 30.82
N ASP A 268 -19.35 0.51 30.06
CA ASP A 268 -20.57 -0.29 29.99
C ASP A 268 -20.82 -1.05 31.30
N GLN A 269 -21.88 -0.65 32.01
CA GLN A 269 -22.21 -1.23 33.31
C GLN A 269 -22.77 -2.67 33.20
N GLN A 270 -23.37 -3.02 32.07
CA GLN A 270 -23.88 -4.37 31.84
C GLN A 270 -22.72 -5.34 31.60
N ALA A 271 -21.72 -4.93 30.79
CA ALA A 271 -20.52 -5.71 30.57
C ALA A 271 -19.72 -5.91 31.87
N LEU A 272 -19.59 -4.86 32.68
CA LEU A 272 -18.96 -4.93 33.99
C LEU A 272 -19.76 -5.82 34.95
N GLY A 273 -21.09 -5.73 34.95
CA GLY A 273 -21.97 -6.57 35.77
C GLY A 273 -21.80 -8.05 35.43
N ALA A 274 -21.79 -8.40 34.13
CA ALA A 274 -21.57 -9.79 33.69
C ALA A 274 -20.20 -10.33 34.12
N ALA A 275 -19.12 -9.57 33.98
CA ALA A 275 -17.79 -9.94 34.43
C ALA A 275 -17.70 -10.04 35.97
N THR A 276 -18.47 -9.22 36.70
CA THR A 276 -18.57 -9.28 38.15
C THR A 276 -19.25 -10.56 38.62
N GLU A 277 -20.37 -10.96 37.99
CA GLU A 277 -21.05 -12.23 38.30
C GLU A 277 -20.13 -13.44 38.03
N ASP A 278 -19.36 -13.39 36.95
CA ASP A 278 -18.37 -14.41 36.65
C ASP A 278 -17.27 -14.46 37.72
N ALA A 279 -16.73 -13.32 38.13
CA ALA A 279 -15.76 -13.23 39.22
C ALA A 279 -16.30 -13.73 40.55
N ILE A 280 -17.58 -13.49 40.88
CA ILE A 280 -18.23 -14.03 42.10
C ILE A 280 -18.23 -15.55 42.03
N HIS A 281 -18.52 -16.12 40.87
CA HIS A 281 -18.54 -17.59 40.70
C HIS A 281 -17.15 -18.20 40.77
N CYS A 282 -16.23 -17.75 39.92
CA CYS A 282 -14.92 -18.41 39.77
C CYS A 282 -13.91 -18.08 40.90
N ALA A 283 -13.96 -16.87 41.50
CA ALA A 283 -13.01 -16.44 42.51
C ALA A 283 -13.56 -16.50 43.94
N PHE A 284 -14.88 -16.39 44.13
CA PHE A 284 -15.50 -16.24 45.44
C PHE A 284 -16.57 -17.30 45.75
N ASN A 285 -16.62 -18.41 45.00
CA ASN A 285 -17.52 -19.55 45.23
C ASN A 285 -18.99 -19.14 45.45
N ASP A 286 -19.52 -18.23 44.60
CA ASP A 286 -20.86 -17.68 44.63
C ASP A 286 -21.21 -16.84 45.89
N ASP A 287 -20.21 -16.36 46.65
CA ASP A 287 -20.41 -15.47 47.78
C ASP A 287 -20.74 -14.03 47.32
N ASN A 288 -22.02 -13.69 47.31
CA ASN A 288 -22.51 -12.37 46.92
C ASN A 288 -22.11 -11.24 47.87
N THR A 289 -21.60 -11.53 49.08
CA THR A 289 -21.09 -10.50 49.98
C THR A 289 -19.78 -9.91 49.47
N MET A 290 -19.06 -10.63 48.59
CA MET A 290 -17.80 -10.24 48.00
C MET A 290 -17.96 -9.45 46.69
N ARG A 291 -19.19 -8.99 46.33
CA ARG A 291 -19.49 -8.29 45.07
C ARG A 291 -18.55 -7.10 44.80
N ALA A 292 -18.21 -6.31 45.80
CA ALA A 292 -17.31 -5.16 45.60
C ALA A 292 -15.87 -5.62 45.24
N ALA A 293 -15.39 -6.69 45.87
CA ALA A 293 -14.09 -7.28 45.53
C ALA A 293 -14.10 -7.93 44.14
N ALA A 294 -15.19 -8.62 43.78
CA ALA A 294 -15.41 -9.23 42.47
C ALA A 294 -15.45 -8.17 41.34
N GLN A 295 -16.11 -7.04 41.60
CA GLN A 295 -16.13 -5.93 40.65
C GLN A 295 -14.75 -5.33 40.42
N SER A 296 -13.96 -5.17 41.47
CA SER A 296 -12.56 -4.69 41.36
C SER A 296 -11.70 -5.68 40.56
N LEU A 297 -11.89 -7.00 40.81
CA LEU A 297 -11.21 -8.03 40.04
C LEU A 297 -11.60 -8.02 38.57
N ALA A 298 -12.88 -7.88 38.25
CA ALA A 298 -13.40 -7.76 36.88
C ALA A 298 -12.82 -6.53 36.15
N GLN A 299 -12.75 -5.38 36.80
CA GLN A 299 -12.13 -4.18 36.23
C GLN A 299 -10.63 -4.37 35.96
N ALA A 300 -9.90 -5.02 36.87
CA ALA A 300 -8.49 -5.33 36.71
C ALA A 300 -8.26 -6.32 35.55
N ALA A 301 -9.10 -7.36 35.43
CA ALA A 301 -9.05 -8.32 34.33
C ALA A 301 -9.34 -7.63 32.98
N ALA A 302 -10.37 -6.78 32.91
CA ALA A 302 -10.69 -6.02 31.72
C ALA A 302 -9.55 -5.09 31.31
N SER A 303 -8.92 -4.39 32.26
CA SER A 303 -7.78 -3.50 31.96
C SER A 303 -6.57 -4.25 31.41
N ARG A 304 -6.28 -5.45 31.94
CA ARG A 304 -5.20 -6.31 31.43
C ARG A 304 -5.52 -6.79 30.01
N MET A 305 -6.76 -7.23 29.77
CA MET A 305 -7.20 -7.75 28.47
C MET A 305 -7.18 -6.67 27.38
N VAL A 306 -7.56 -5.42 27.69
CA VAL A 306 -7.44 -4.29 26.75
C VAL A 306 -5.98 -4.04 26.41
N ALA A 307 -5.09 -3.93 27.40
CA ALA A 307 -3.66 -3.68 27.17
C ALA A 307 -3.03 -4.79 26.29
N GLN A 308 -3.42 -6.03 26.52
CA GLN A 308 -2.95 -7.18 25.75
C GLN A 308 -3.50 -7.14 24.31
N GLY A 309 -4.82 -7.01 24.11
CA GLY A 309 -5.43 -6.99 22.79
C GLY A 309 -4.97 -5.81 21.94
N ASP A 310 -4.79 -4.62 22.55
CA ASP A 310 -4.18 -3.46 21.89
C ASP A 310 -2.75 -3.78 21.41
N SER A 311 -1.96 -4.45 22.24
CA SER A 311 -0.59 -4.85 21.89
C SER A 311 -0.56 -5.83 20.73
N GLU A 312 -1.40 -6.87 20.75
CA GLU A 312 -1.53 -7.88 19.70
C GLU A 312 -1.95 -7.23 18.36
N THR A 313 -2.96 -6.38 18.39
CA THR A 313 -3.43 -5.63 17.21
C THR A 313 -2.36 -4.68 16.66
N GLN A 314 -1.61 -3.98 17.53
CA GLN A 314 -0.48 -3.14 17.10
C GLN A 314 0.63 -3.94 16.42
N TYR A 315 0.93 -5.15 16.92
CA TYR A 315 1.90 -6.04 16.28
C TYR A 315 1.42 -6.44 14.88
N ALA A 316 0.16 -6.84 14.74
CA ALA A 316 -0.42 -7.22 13.45
C ALA A 316 -0.32 -6.06 12.42
N TYR A 317 -0.71 -4.84 12.79
CA TYR A 317 -0.60 -3.68 11.91
C TYR A 317 0.85 -3.33 11.55
N ARG A 318 1.78 -3.40 12.49
CA ARG A 318 3.19 -3.11 12.26
C ARG A 318 3.77 -4.05 11.21
N HIS A 319 3.46 -5.35 11.29
CA HIS A 319 3.93 -6.33 10.32
C HIS A 319 3.20 -6.21 8.96
N LEU A 320 1.90 -5.92 8.95
CA LEU A 320 1.18 -5.58 7.72
C LEU A 320 1.82 -4.40 7.00
N ASP A 321 2.14 -3.34 7.72
CA ASP A 321 2.81 -2.16 7.19
C ASP A 321 4.21 -2.46 6.62
N GLU A 322 4.96 -3.35 7.27
CA GLU A 322 6.26 -3.80 6.77
C GLU A 322 6.13 -4.60 5.47
N VAL A 323 5.13 -5.50 5.40
CA VAL A 323 4.83 -6.24 4.18
C VAL A 323 4.39 -5.31 3.06
N VAL A 324 3.52 -4.33 3.33
CA VAL A 324 3.11 -3.31 2.36
C VAL A 324 4.32 -2.52 1.84
N ARG A 325 5.27 -2.14 2.70
CA ARG A 325 6.50 -1.44 2.28
C ARG A 325 7.38 -2.30 1.37
N ARG A 326 7.54 -3.60 1.70
CA ARG A 326 8.30 -4.53 0.85
C ARG A 326 7.61 -4.72 -0.50
N LEU A 327 6.32 -4.96 -0.49
CA LEU A 327 5.52 -5.16 -1.69
C LEU A 327 5.49 -3.90 -2.58
N ALA A 328 5.55 -2.69 -2.00
CA ALA A 328 5.60 -1.43 -2.74
C ALA A 328 6.83 -1.29 -3.65
N ASN A 329 7.92 -1.99 -3.33
CA ASN A 329 9.16 -1.98 -4.11
C ASN A 329 9.19 -3.07 -5.21
N MET A 330 8.17 -3.92 -5.29
CA MET A 330 8.10 -4.95 -6.32
C MET A 330 7.57 -4.37 -7.63
N PRO A 331 8.22 -4.69 -8.78
CA PRO A 331 7.77 -4.22 -10.08
C PRO A 331 6.59 -5.06 -10.57
N GLY A 332 5.47 -4.44 -10.92
CA GLY A 332 4.31 -5.13 -11.49
C GLY A 332 3.06 -5.09 -10.62
N GLN A 333 2.18 -6.07 -10.80
CA GLN A 333 0.94 -6.16 -10.03
C GLN A 333 1.23 -6.63 -8.60
N ARG A 334 0.69 -5.93 -7.64
CA ARG A 334 0.95 -6.12 -6.22
C ARG A 334 -0.35 -6.43 -5.48
N VAL A 335 -0.41 -7.59 -4.88
CA VAL A 335 -1.57 -8.06 -4.12
C VAL A 335 -1.09 -8.54 -2.75
N LEU A 336 -1.76 -8.10 -1.70
CA LEU A 336 -1.62 -8.64 -0.36
C LEU A 336 -2.87 -9.46 -0.05
N VAL A 337 -2.70 -10.70 0.39
CA VAL A 337 -3.76 -11.59 0.85
C VAL A 337 -3.58 -11.82 2.34
N LEU A 338 -4.45 -11.22 3.15
CA LEU A 338 -4.48 -11.43 4.60
C LEU A 338 -5.42 -12.58 4.91
N VAL A 339 -4.89 -13.62 5.55
CA VAL A 339 -5.64 -14.80 6.02
C VAL A 339 -5.70 -14.74 7.54
N SER A 340 -6.84 -14.38 8.09
CA SER A 340 -7.03 -14.06 9.50
C SER A 340 -8.46 -14.35 9.95
N PRO A 341 -8.69 -14.74 11.20
CA PRO A 341 -10.04 -14.74 11.77
C PRO A 341 -10.55 -13.31 12.06
N GLY A 342 -9.71 -12.32 11.83
CA GLY A 342 -9.93 -10.92 12.17
C GLY A 342 -9.46 -10.58 13.58
N PHE A 343 -9.42 -9.29 13.86
CA PHE A 343 -9.04 -8.74 15.16
C PHE A 343 -9.77 -7.42 15.44
N ILE A 344 -9.88 -7.07 16.72
CA ILE A 344 -10.65 -5.89 17.14
C ILE A 344 -9.77 -4.64 17.04
N THR A 345 -10.30 -3.59 16.43
CA THR A 345 -9.58 -2.34 16.14
C THR A 345 -10.20 -1.11 16.78
N SER A 346 -11.05 -1.27 17.79
CA SER A 346 -11.81 -0.16 18.38
C SER A 346 -10.95 1.00 18.87
N THR A 347 -9.74 0.73 19.37
CA THR A 347 -8.76 1.72 19.85
C THR A 347 -7.73 2.11 18.78
N LEU A 348 -7.56 1.32 17.71
CA LEU A 348 -6.48 1.40 16.73
C LEU A 348 -6.98 1.73 15.30
N GLN A 349 -8.00 2.58 15.19
CA GLN A 349 -8.56 3.03 13.91
C GLN A 349 -7.58 3.85 13.08
N PHE A 350 -6.64 4.53 13.74
CA PHE A 350 -5.60 5.30 13.07
C PHE A 350 -4.63 4.38 12.31
N GLU A 351 -4.18 3.30 12.93
CA GLU A 351 -3.28 2.29 12.35
C GLU A 351 -3.95 1.60 11.15
N ALA A 352 -5.22 1.23 11.29
CA ALA A 352 -6.01 0.69 10.17
C ALA A 352 -6.04 1.65 8.98
N SER A 353 -6.31 2.92 9.25
CA SER A 353 -6.38 3.96 8.21
C SER A 353 -5.00 4.22 7.58
N GLU A 354 -3.92 4.16 8.34
CA GLU A 354 -2.55 4.35 7.85
C GLU A 354 -2.13 3.19 6.94
N THR A 355 -2.45 1.95 7.29
CA THR A 355 -2.17 0.77 6.46
C THR A 355 -2.92 0.83 5.13
N VAL A 356 -4.21 1.19 5.15
CA VAL A 356 -5.01 1.39 3.92
C VAL A 356 -4.44 2.53 3.07
N ASP A 357 -4.07 3.66 3.67
CA ASP A 357 -3.46 4.80 2.97
C ASP A 357 -2.15 4.38 2.27
N ARG A 358 -1.27 3.69 2.98
CA ARG A 358 0.02 3.24 2.47
C ARG A 358 -0.15 2.25 1.31
N ALA A 359 -1.02 1.25 1.48
CA ALA A 359 -1.33 0.28 0.43
C ALA A 359 -1.91 0.97 -0.82
N THR A 360 -2.85 1.89 -0.62
CA THR A 360 -3.52 2.61 -1.71
C THR A 360 -2.54 3.48 -2.49
N ARG A 361 -1.66 4.22 -1.80
CA ARG A 361 -0.61 5.04 -2.46
C ARG A 361 0.38 4.20 -3.24
N SER A 362 0.64 2.98 -2.80
CA SER A 362 1.54 2.04 -3.49
C SER A 362 0.84 1.17 -4.53
N ASN A 363 -0.42 1.46 -4.87
CA ASN A 363 -1.25 0.66 -5.78
C ASN A 363 -1.28 -0.84 -5.41
N ILE A 364 -1.33 -1.14 -4.10
CA ILE A 364 -1.45 -2.49 -3.55
C ILE A 364 -2.92 -2.73 -3.24
N VAL A 365 -3.46 -3.85 -3.73
CA VAL A 365 -4.79 -4.32 -3.37
C VAL A 365 -4.66 -5.29 -2.21
N ILE A 366 -5.39 -5.04 -1.13
CA ILE A 366 -5.48 -5.96 0.01
C ILE A 366 -6.78 -6.77 -0.14
N ASN A 367 -6.65 -8.06 -0.34
CA ASN A 367 -7.75 -9.01 -0.21
C ASN A 367 -7.67 -9.68 1.15
N THR A 368 -8.80 -9.95 1.76
CA THR A 368 -8.87 -10.58 3.08
C THR A 368 -9.70 -11.85 3.03
N ILE A 369 -9.26 -12.87 3.75
CA ILE A 369 -9.91 -14.18 3.83
C ILE A 369 -10.14 -14.50 5.29
N ASP A 370 -11.40 -14.75 5.67
CA ASP A 370 -11.71 -15.29 6.98
C ASP A 370 -11.17 -16.72 7.08
N ALA A 371 -10.22 -16.91 7.97
CA ALA A 371 -9.50 -18.17 8.15
C ALA A 371 -10.38 -19.29 8.74
N ARG A 372 -11.48 -18.92 9.41
CA ARG A 372 -12.41 -19.86 10.06
C ARG A 372 -13.29 -20.62 9.07
N GLY A 373 -13.38 -20.12 7.83
CA GLY A 373 -14.25 -20.73 6.83
C GLY A 373 -15.73 -20.50 7.11
N LEU A 374 -16.56 -21.55 6.95
CA LEU A 374 -17.96 -21.56 7.39
C LEU A 374 -18.00 -22.04 8.83
N TYR A 375 -18.14 -21.13 9.76
CA TYR A 375 -18.22 -21.46 11.18
C TYR A 375 -19.59 -21.12 11.76
N VAL A 376 -19.96 -21.85 12.79
CA VAL A 376 -21.11 -21.55 13.64
C VAL A 376 -20.54 -20.93 14.92
N PRO A 377 -21.01 -19.74 15.35
CA PRO A 377 -20.59 -19.19 16.61
C PRO A 377 -20.73 -20.23 17.72
N ASP A 378 -19.65 -20.51 18.43
CA ASP A 378 -19.67 -21.47 19.51
C ASP A 378 -20.55 -20.95 20.65
N VAL A 379 -21.73 -21.58 20.77
CA VAL A 379 -22.77 -21.18 21.72
C VAL A 379 -22.52 -21.80 23.11
N GLY A 380 -21.71 -22.83 23.19
CA GLY A 380 -21.59 -23.66 24.41
C GLY A 380 -20.21 -23.84 25.00
N GLY A 381 -19.14 -23.39 24.32
CA GLY A 381 -17.76 -23.76 24.69
C GLY A 381 -17.42 -25.20 24.31
N ASP A 382 -16.18 -25.61 24.46
CA ASP A 382 -15.75 -26.98 24.21
C ASP A 382 -16.43 -27.94 25.21
N ILE A 383 -17.07 -29.00 24.71
CA ILE A 383 -17.70 -30.05 25.55
C ILE A 383 -16.63 -30.71 26.45
N ALA A 384 -15.37 -30.70 26.03
CA ALA A 384 -14.23 -31.18 26.84
C ALA A 384 -13.88 -30.25 28.01
N ASP A 385 -14.40 -29.04 28.00
CA ASP A 385 -14.13 -28.00 28.99
C ASP A 385 -15.44 -27.73 29.75
N PRO A 386 -15.63 -28.24 30.96
CA PRO A 386 -16.89 -28.04 31.68
C PRO A 386 -17.14 -26.55 31.87
N PRO A 387 -18.40 -26.08 31.69
CA PRO A 387 -18.72 -24.67 31.80
C PRO A 387 -18.37 -24.15 33.20
N HIS A 388 -17.29 -23.37 33.27
CA HIS A 388 -16.88 -22.67 34.48
C HIS A 388 -17.68 -21.38 34.70
N ASP A 389 -18.66 -21.12 33.83
CA ASP A 389 -19.48 -19.92 33.85
C ASP A 389 -20.64 -20.03 34.82
N SER A 390 -20.92 -18.97 35.55
CA SER A 390 -22.17 -18.88 36.28
C SER A 390 -23.36 -18.90 35.29
N ILE A 391 -24.43 -19.61 35.58
CA ILE A 391 -25.67 -19.65 34.77
C ILE A 391 -26.19 -18.23 34.50
N ARG A 392 -25.96 -17.28 35.43
CA ARG A 392 -26.34 -15.88 35.27
C ARG A 392 -25.50 -15.13 34.28
N ALA A 393 -24.20 -15.40 34.19
CA ALA A 393 -23.28 -14.77 33.26
C ALA A 393 -23.31 -15.39 31.85
N ALA A 394 -23.68 -16.66 31.73
CA ALA A 394 -23.60 -17.41 30.48
C ALA A 394 -24.34 -16.76 29.30
N GLY A 395 -25.57 -16.26 29.53
CA GLY A 395 -26.34 -15.58 28.49
C GLY A 395 -25.69 -14.28 27.99
N PHE A 396 -25.11 -13.51 28.89
CA PHE A 396 -24.39 -12.28 28.53
C PHE A 396 -23.05 -12.58 27.84
N LYS A 397 -22.30 -13.56 28.34
CA LYS A 397 -21.05 -14.00 27.73
C LYS A 397 -21.26 -14.44 26.28
N LEU A 398 -22.31 -15.23 26.01
CA LEU A 398 -22.67 -15.61 24.66
C LEU A 398 -22.91 -14.40 23.76
N SER A 399 -23.68 -13.41 24.24
CA SER A 399 -23.94 -12.20 23.45
C SER A 399 -22.67 -11.41 23.16
N TYR A 400 -21.73 -11.31 24.11
CA TYR A 400 -20.44 -10.66 23.91
C TYR A 400 -19.51 -11.45 23.00
N ARG A 401 -19.51 -12.79 23.04
CA ARG A 401 -18.74 -13.63 22.09
C ARG A 401 -19.23 -13.44 20.66
N VAL A 402 -20.55 -13.47 20.43
CA VAL A 402 -21.12 -13.20 19.09
C VAL A 402 -20.77 -11.78 18.62
N ALA A 403 -20.90 -10.78 19.49
CA ALA A 403 -20.56 -9.41 19.15
C ALA A 403 -19.04 -9.23 18.88
N ALA A 404 -18.19 -9.94 19.62
CA ALA A 404 -16.74 -9.96 19.41
C ALA A 404 -16.39 -10.53 18.03
N GLN A 405 -17.02 -11.64 17.62
CA GLN A 405 -16.78 -12.24 16.31
C GLN A 405 -17.13 -11.29 15.16
N LEU A 406 -18.27 -10.60 15.25
CA LEU A 406 -18.66 -9.59 14.25
C LEU A 406 -17.67 -8.41 14.24
N ALA A 407 -17.24 -7.93 15.41
CA ALA A 407 -16.27 -6.84 15.52
C ALA A 407 -14.88 -7.23 14.99
N GLN A 408 -14.50 -8.51 15.06
CA GLN A 408 -13.27 -9.01 14.47
C GLN A 408 -13.31 -9.02 12.93
N GLU A 409 -14.45 -9.33 12.32
CA GLU A 409 -14.60 -9.34 10.86
C GLU A 409 -14.55 -7.92 10.25
N ASP A 410 -14.94 -6.90 11.00
CA ASP A 410 -15.00 -5.51 10.51
C ASP A 410 -13.67 -5.03 9.95
N VAL A 411 -12.53 -5.41 10.55
CA VAL A 411 -11.20 -5.03 10.05
C VAL A 411 -10.89 -5.66 8.70
N LEU A 412 -11.31 -6.90 8.48
CA LEU A 412 -11.08 -7.60 7.22
C LEU A 412 -11.83 -6.90 6.08
N ALA A 413 -13.10 -6.55 6.32
CA ALA A 413 -13.90 -5.77 5.39
C ALA A 413 -13.29 -4.38 5.15
N GLN A 414 -12.87 -3.67 6.21
CA GLN A 414 -12.27 -2.33 6.12
C GLN A 414 -10.98 -2.30 5.29
N LEU A 415 -10.07 -3.25 5.50
CA LEU A 415 -8.80 -3.33 4.76
C LEU A 415 -9.05 -3.65 3.28
N ALA A 416 -9.96 -4.59 2.98
CA ALA A 416 -10.30 -4.95 1.62
C ALA A 416 -10.99 -3.78 0.89
N ASP A 417 -12.08 -3.26 1.43
CA ASP A 417 -12.85 -2.18 0.81
C ASP A 417 -12.02 -0.90 0.64
N GLY A 418 -11.20 -0.56 1.62
CA GLY A 418 -10.34 0.63 1.59
C GLY A 418 -9.32 0.61 0.45
N THR A 419 -8.92 -0.56 -0.01
CA THR A 419 -7.91 -0.74 -1.09
C THR A 419 -8.51 -1.20 -2.42
N GLY A 420 -9.84 -1.41 -2.49
CA GLY A 420 -10.54 -1.93 -3.67
C GLY A 420 -10.39 -3.44 -3.84
N GLY A 421 -10.06 -4.15 -2.79
CA GLY A 421 -10.00 -5.60 -2.72
C GLY A 421 -11.34 -6.26 -2.43
N LYS A 422 -11.29 -7.52 -2.03
CA LYS A 422 -12.48 -8.34 -1.70
C LYS A 422 -12.28 -9.02 -0.36
N PHE A 423 -13.29 -8.98 0.48
CA PHE A 423 -13.39 -9.78 1.70
C PHE A 423 -14.11 -11.11 1.39
N PHE A 424 -13.41 -12.21 1.64
CA PHE A 424 -13.91 -13.58 1.47
C PHE A 424 -14.25 -14.14 2.85
N HIS A 425 -15.52 -14.43 3.09
CA HIS A 425 -16.03 -14.94 4.36
C HIS A 425 -17.15 -15.95 4.16
N ASN A 426 -17.50 -16.67 5.21
CA ASN A 426 -18.60 -17.66 5.23
C ASN A 426 -18.51 -18.70 4.10
N ARG A 427 -17.30 -19.27 3.86
CA ARG A 427 -17.08 -20.25 2.80
C ARG A 427 -16.04 -21.31 3.20
N ASN A 428 -16.30 -22.58 2.85
CA ASN A 428 -15.40 -23.69 3.13
C ASN A 428 -14.34 -23.94 2.03
N ASP A 429 -14.53 -23.34 0.86
CA ASP A 429 -13.59 -23.41 -0.27
C ASP A 429 -12.52 -22.30 -0.17
N VAL A 430 -11.75 -22.31 0.92
CA VAL A 430 -10.73 -21.31 1.22
C VAL A 430 -9.59 -21.34 0.19
N ASP A 431 -9.29 -22.49 -0.39
CA ASP A 431 -8.34 -22.60 -1.49
C ASP A 431 -8.82 -21.88 -2.76
N GLU A 432 -10.11 -21.93 -3.10
CA GLU A 432 -10.67 -21.12 -4.18
C GLU A 432 -10.67 -19.63 -3.81
N ALA A 433 -10.97 -19.29 -2.55
CA ALA A 433 -10.83 -17.91 -2.08
C ALA A 433 -9.39 -17.39 -2.24
N MET A 434 -8.38 -18.20 -1.93
CA MET A 434 -6.97 -17.85 -2.13
C MET A 434 -6.63 -17.67 -3.61
N ARG A 435 -7.13 -18.57 -4.50
CA ARG A 435 -6.97 -18.43 -5.93
C ARG A 435 -7.59 -17.13 -6.46
N GLU A 436 -8.84 -16.84 -6.06
CA GLU A 436 -9.51 -15.59 -6.43
C GLU A 436 -8.79 -14.35 -5.87
N ALA A 437 -8.36 -14.40 -4.62
CA ALA A 437 -7.68 -13.30 -3.94
C ALA A 437 -6.28 -13.03 -4.50
N GLY A 438 -5.54 -14.09 -4.84
CA GLY A 438 -4.23 -13.99 -5.46
C GLY A 438 -4.30 -13.80 -6.97
N ALA A 439 -5.46 -14.03 -7.62
CA ALA A 439 -5.57 -13.91 -9.06
C ALA A 439 -5.46 -12.45 -9.51
N ALA A 440 -4.63 -12.22 -10.53
CA ALA A 440 -4.74 -10.97 -11.26
C ALA A 440 -6.10 -10.94 -11.98
N PRO A 441 -6.81 -9.82 -12.00
CA PRO A 441 -7.99 -9.73 -12.85
C PRO A 441 -7.56 -10.03 -14.28
N ALA A 442 -8.23 -11.00 -14.91
CA ALA A 442 -7.91 -11.44 -16.28
C ALA A 442 -7.99 -10.28 -17.28
N TYR A 443 -8.77 -9.26 -16.96
CA TYR A 443 -8.96 -8.07 -17.76
C TYR A 443 -9.23 -6.89 -16.82
N SER A 444 -8.47 -5.82 -16.94
CA SER A 444 -8.69 -4.60 -16.15
C SER A 444 -8.41 -3.34 -16.95
N TYR A 445 -9.08 -2.26 -16.57
CA TYR A 445 -8.85 -0.93 -17.08
C TYR A 445 -8.09 -0.12 -16.05
N LEU A 446 -7.02 0.52 -16.44
CA LEU A 446 -6.28 1.43 -15.59
C LEU A 446 -6.62 2.86 -15.97
N LEU A 447 -7.22 3.60 -15.05
CA LEU A 447 -7.56 5.01 -15.20
C LEU A 447 -6.59 5.83 -14.36
N GLY A 448 -5.92 6.79 -14.98
CA GLY A 448 -5.09 7.76 -14.27
C GLY A 448 -5.72 9.14 -14.29
N PHE A 449 -5.70 9.86 -13.18
CA PHE A 449 -6.11 11.25 -13.10
C PHE A 449 -5.25 12.05 -12.14
N SER A 450 -5.05 13.32 -12.44
CA SER A 450 -4.45 14.28 -11.51
C SER A 450 -5.57 15.11 -10.90
N PRO A 451 -5.76 15.06 -9.56
CA PRO A 451 -6.85 15.78 -8.91
C PRO A 451 -6.78 17.29 -9.19
N GLN A 452 -7.80 17.86 -9.83
CA GLN A 452 -7.83 19.27 -10.24
C GLN A 452 -7.96 20.26 -9.07
N ASN A 453 -8.43 19.79 -7.92
CA ASN A 453 -8.56 20.56 -6.69
C ASN A 453 -7.91 19.80 -5.53
N LEU A 454 -6.60 19.60 -5.62
CA LEU A 454 -5.86 18.92 -4.56
C LEU A 454 -5.91 19.78 -3.29
N LYS A 455 -6.88 19.51 -2.43
CA LYS A 455 -6.76 19.95 -1.05
C LYS A 455 -5.69 19.11 -0.40
N ILE A 456 -4.59 19.76 -0.08
CA ILE A 456 -3.46 19.15 0.62
C ILE A 456 -3.81 19.12 2.10
N ASP A 457 -4.81 18.31 2.45
CA ASP A 457 -5.35 18.24 3.80
C ASP A 457 -5.10 16.90 4.49
N GLY A 458 -4.45 15.97 3.81
CA GLY A 458 -4.18 14.62 4.32
C GLY A 458 -5.44 13.79 4.54
N ARG A 459 -6.60 14.21 4.01
CA ARG A 459 -7.88 13.53 4.21
C ARG A 459 -8.15 12.48 3.15
N PHE A 460 -9.03 11.56 3.49
CA PHE A 460 -9.53 10.57 2.56
C PHE A 460 -10.50 11.19 1.55
N HIS A 461 -10.23 10.99 0.27
CA HIS A 461 -11.06 11.39 -0.85
C HIS A 461 -11.80 10.18 -1.40
N THR A 462 -13.13 10.25 -1.43
CA THR A 462 -13.96 9.17 -1.95
C THR A 462 -13.92 9.16 -3.47
N LEU A 463 -13.55 8.02 -4.06
CA LEU A 463 -13.60 7.77 -5.50
C LEU A 463 -14.87 6.99 -5.88
N LYS A 464 -15.45 7.36 -7.01
CA LYS A 464 -16.50 6.58 -7.64
C LYS A 464 -16.22 6.49 -9.13
N VAL A 465 -16.20 5.28 -9.65
CA VAL A 465 -16.18 5.00 -11.08
C VAL A 465 -17.59 4.64 -11.54
N ALA A 466 -18.02 5.20 -12.63
CA ALA A 466 -19.28 4.88 -13.28
C ALA A 466 -19.06 4.71 -14.79
N LEU A 467 -19.93 3.99 -15.46
CA LEU A 467 -19.97 3.92 -16.91
C LEU A 467 -21.07 4.85 -17.45
N THR A 468 -20.82 5.44 -18.61
CA THR A 468 -21.80 6.27 -19.32
C THR A 468 -22.98 5.46 -19.86
N ASN A 469 -22.76 4.16 -20.07
CA ASN A 469 -23.82 3.24 -20.48
C ASN A 469 -24.79 2.96 -19.31
N LYS A 470 -26.10 2.88 -19.62
CA LYS A 470 -27.19 2.65 -18.64
C LYS A 470 -27.35 1.19 -18.22
N GLU A 471 -26.55 0.28 -18.74
CA GLU A 471 -26.60 -1.13 -18.36
C GLU A 471 -26.09 -1.33 -16.93
N LYS A 472 -26.63 -2.33 -16.24
CA LYS A 472 -26.19 -2.70 -14.88
C LYS A 472 -24.92 -3.53 -14.99
N PHE A 473 -23.78 -2.92 -14.65
CA PHE A 473 -22.51 -3.60 -14.52
C PHE A 473 -22.07 -3.66 -13.05
N ASP A 474 -21.38 -4.74 -12.71
CA ASP A 474 -20.59 -4.82 -11.47
C ASP A 474 -19.22 -4.16 -11.74
N ILE A 475 -19.00 -3.00 -11.13
CA ILE A 475 -17.77 -2.21 -11.30
C ILE A 475 -16.98 -2.29 -10.00
N ARG A 476 -15.81 -2.91 -10.05
CA ARG A 476 -14.89 -2.96 -8.92
C ARG A 476 -13.74 -2.01 -9.15
N ALA A 477 -13.56 -1.10 -8.23
CA ALA A 477 -12.47 -0.15 -8.21
C ALA A 477 -12.24 0.28 -6.75
N ARG A 478 -11.05 0.78 -6.43
CA ARG A 478 -10.81 1.34 -5.10
C ARG A 478 -11.79 2.47 -4.77
N HIS A 479 -12.22 2.53 -3.52
CA HIS A 479 -13.25 3.48 -3.06
C HIS A 479 -12.70 4.87 -2.74
N GLY A 480 -11.38 5.04 -2.71
CA GLY A 480 -10.79 6.34 -2.42
C GLY A 480 -9.26 6.35 -2.36
N TYR A 481 -8.72 7.49 -1.98
CA TYR A 481 -7.30 7.72 -1.75
C TYR A 481 -7.11 8.82 -0.69
N PHE A 482 -5.94 8.87 -0.06
CA PHE A 482 -5.60 9.96 0.85
C PHE A 482 -4.89 11.08 0.10
N ALA A 483 -5.35 12.31 0.28
CA ALA A 483 -4.66 13.48 -0.22
C ALA A 483 -3.30 13.65 0.48
N PRO A 484 -2.28 14.21 -0.19
CA PRO A 484 -1.01 14.50 0.46
C PRO A 484 -1.18 15.52 1.58
N LYS A 485 -0.35 15.43 2.62
CA LYS A 485 -0.39 16.35 3.79
C LYS A 485 0.41 17.65 3.58
N THR A 486 1.32 17.67 2.61
CA THR A 486 2.23 18.79 2.34
C THR A 486 2.28 19.10 0.85
N LEU A 487 2.42 20.39 0.52
CA LEU A 487 2.79 20.79 -0.84
C LEU A 487 4.16 20.19 -1.16
N THR A 488 4.17 19.28 -2.13
CA THR A 488 5.41 18.81 -2.73
C THR A 488 5.79 19.84 -3.80
N ASP A 489 7.04 20.26 -3.86
CA ASP A 489 7.56 21.06 -4.98
C ASP A 489 7.22 20.35 -6.30
N ALA A 490 6.91 21.10 -7.34
CA ALA A 490 6.53 20.54 -8.66
C ALA A 490 7.63 19.59 -9.20
N ALA A 491 8.88 19.85 -8.92
CA ALA A 491 10.00 18.98 -9.27
C ALA A 491 9.96 17.65 -8.50
N GLU A 492 9.66 17.69 -7.21
CA GLU A 492 9.53 16.50 -6.38
C GLU A 492 8.28 15.69 -6.76
N ALA A 493 7.17 16.35 -7.11
CA ALA A 493 5.97 15.70 -7.63
C ALA A 493 6.25 14.94 -8.94
N THR A 494 6.97 15.57 -9.87
CA THR A 494 7.39 14.95 -11.13
C THR A 494 8.30 13.73 -10.90
N LYS A 495 9.25 13.85 -9.99
CA LYS A 495 10.14 12.74 -9.61
C LYS A 495 9.37 11.56 -9.03
N GLN A 496 8.38 11.82 -8.20
CA GLN A 496 7.52 10.79 -7.61
C GLN A 496 6.67 10.08 -8.66
N GLU A 497 6.06 10.82 -9.60
CA GLU A 497 5.30 10.27 -10.72
C GLU A 497 6.16 9.32 -11.57
N MET A 498 7.40 9.72 -11.88
CA MET A 498 8.33 8.88 -12.62
C MET A 498 8.77 7.63 -11.82
N GLN A 499 8.96 7.74 -10.51
CA GLN A 499 9.28 6.60 -9.66
C GLN A 499 8.14 5.59 -9.59
N GLU A 500 6.89 6.04 -9.48
CA GLU A 500 5.74 5.16 -9.51
C GLU A 500 5.65 4.42 -10.86
N ALA A 501 5.80 5.15 -11.95
CA ALA A 501 5.84 4.55 -13.29
C ALA A 501 6.98 3.52 -13.41
N LEU A 502 8.14 3.73 -12.75
CA LEU A 502 9.25 2.80 -12.74
C LEU A 502 8.89 1.47 -12.08
N PHE A 503 8.14 1.48 -10.99
CA PHE A 503 7.74 0.29 -10.24
C PHE A 503 6.41 -0.33 -10.70
N SER A 504 5.61 0.34 -11.54
CA SER A 504 4.32 -0.17 -11.99
C SER A 504 4.41 -1.28 -13.05
N GLN A 505 5.50 -1.42 -13.78
CA GLN A 505 5.69 -2.24 -14.99
C GLN A 505 4.74 -1.91 -16.16
N GLU A 506 3.84 -0.97 -16.00
CA GLU A 506 2.91 -0.58 -17.05
C GLU A 506 3.63 0.21 -18.13
N GLU A 507 3.39 -0.12 -19.40
CA GLU A 507 3.93 0.64 -20.50
C GLU A 507 3.14 1.93 -20.71
N ILE A 508 3.83 3.07 -20.64
CA ILE A 508 3.30 4.39 -20.97
C ILE A 508 3.84 4.76 -22.35
N ARG A 509 2.97 5.14 -23.26
CA ARG A 509 3.29 5.33 -24.69
C ARG A 509 3.03 6.76 -25.20
N ASP A 510 2.95 7.74 -24.31
CA ASP A 510 2.70 9.13 -24.72
C ASP A 510 3.87 9.71 -25.52
N LEU A 511 5.09 9.23 -25.25
CA LEU A 511 6.29 9.57 -25.98
C LEU A 511 6.82 8.31 -26.69
N PRO A 512 7.02 8.31 -28.02
CA PRO A 512 7.59 7.16 -28.73
C PRO A 512 9.10 7.05 -28.41
N VAL A 513 9.43 6.01 -27.65
CA VAL A 513 10.79 5.68 -27.23
C VAL A 513 11.00 4.19 -27.42
N GLU A 514 12.16 3.81 -27.99
CA GLU A 514 12.59 2.43 -28.14
C GLU A 514 13.66 2.12 -27.10
N LEU A 515 13.57 0.94 -26.48
CA LEU A 515 14.53 0.43 -25.51
C LEU A 515 15.18 -0.84 -26.07
N GLN A 516 16.51 -0.88 -26.05
CA GLN A 516 17.30 -2.06 -26.41
C GLN A 516 18.31 -2.33 -25.31
N THR A 517 18.56 -3.60 -25.03
CA THR A 517 19.53 -4.07 -24.04
C THR A 517 20.63 -4.88 -24.71
N GLN A 518 21.88 -4.69 -24.28
CA GLN A 518 23.05 -5.45 -24.72
C GLN A 518 23.94 -5.71 -23.53
N PHE A 519 24.63 -6.82 -23.49
CA PHE A 519 25.58 -7.11 -22.41
C PHE A 519 26.96 -7.51 -22.95
N PHE A 520 27.97 -7.26 -22.13
CA PHE A 520 29.36 -7.63 -22.38
C PHE A 520 29.91 -8.31 -21.12
N LYS A 521 30.26 -9.59 -21.19
CA LYS A 521 30.93 -10.26 -20.09
C LYS A 521 32.31 -9.63 -19.85
N LYS A 522 32.61 -9.26 -18.61
CA LYS A 522 33.95 -8.87 -18.19
C LYS A 522 34.76 -10.08 -17.72
N ASP A 523 34.12 -10.93 -16.93
CA ASP A 523 34.63 -12.21 -16.40
C ASP A 523 33.44 -13.10 -15.98
N ASP A 524 33.70 -14.25 -15.37
CA ASP A 524 32.65 -15.19 -14.93
C ASP A 524 31.77 -14.67 -13.79
N THR A 525 32.16 -13.56 -13.15
CA THR A 525 31.43 -12.98 -12.00
C THR A 525 30.82 -11.62 -12.29
N GLN A 526 31.21 -10.96 -13.39
CA GLN A 526 30.80 -9.61 -13.73
C GLN A 526 30.52 -9.44 -15.22
N ALA A 527 29.45 -8.71 -15.48
CA ALA A 527 29.07 -8.28 -16.83
C ALA A 527 28.70 -6.79 -16.83
N ARG A 528 28.85 -6.16 -17.99
CA ARG A 528 28.35 -4.81 -18.23
C ARG A 528 27.10 -4.87 -19.07
N LEU A 529 25.98 -4.49 -18.49
CA LEU A 529 24.70 -4.31 -19.16
C LEU A 529 24.64 -2.90 -19.76
N ALA A 530 24.51 -2.79 -21.07
CA ALA A 530 24.30 -1.53 -21.77
C ALA A 530 22.82 -1.40 -22.18
N VAL A 531 22.21 -0.29 -21.81
CA VAL A 531 20.84 0.07 -22.15
C VAL A 531 20.87 1.20 -23.16
N LEU A 532 20.30 0.98 -24.33
CA LEU A 532 20.24 1.93 -25.43
C LEU A 532 18.79 2.45 -25.53
N THR A 533 18.62 3.74 -25.39
CA THR A 533 17.31 4.40 -25.50
C THR A 533 17.30 5.30 -26.73
N ARG A 534 16.46 4.98 -27.70
CA ARG A 534 16.31 5.78 -28.92
C ARG A 534 15.08 6.67 -28.85
N PHE A 535 15.26 7.92 -29.19
CA PHE A 535 14.24 8.98 -29.18
C PHE A 535 13.95 9.48 -30.60
N ASP A 536 12.65 9.67 -30.90
CA ASP A 536 12.22 10.41 -32.08
C ASP A 536 12.01 11.88 -31.71
N VAL A 537 12.89 12.75 -32.19
CA VAL A 537 12.89 14.19 -31.88
C VAL A 537 11.64 14.90 -32.39
N LYS A 538 10.97 14.35 -33.43
CA LYS A 538 9.73 14.96 -33.98
C LYS A 538 8.59 15.02 -32.98
N THR A 539 8.58 14.12 -32.02
CA THR A 539 7.51 13.99 -31.03
C THR A 539 7.78 14.78 -29.77
N ILE A 540 9.03 15.20 -29.55
CA ILE A 540 9.44 16.02 -28.42
C ILE A 540 9.05 17.48 -28.66
N ARG A 541 8.49 18.12 -27.65
CA ARG A 541 8.13 19.55 -27.71
C ARG A 541 9.28 20.41 -27.24
N PHE A 542 9.72 21.32 -28.12
CA PHE A 542 10.78 22.25 -27.82
C PHE A 542 10.24 23.67 -27.59
N GLN A 543 10.83 24.38 -26.64
CA GLN A 543 10.61 25.81 -26.44
C GLN A 543 11.75 26.59 -27.12
N LYS A 544 11.40 27.52 -28.03
CA LYS A 544 12.41 28.36 -28.68
C LYS A 544 12.83 29.50 -27.75
N LEU A 545 14.07 29.47 -27.29
CA LEU A 545 14.65 30.47 -26.40
C LEU A 545 16.04 30.85 -26.90
N LEU A 546 16.34 32.15 -26.99
CA LEU A 546 17.64 32.67 -27.45
C LEU A 546 18.09 32.08 -28.80
N GLY A 547 17.15 31.82 -29.72
CA GLY A 547 17.45 31.29 -31.05
C GLY A 547 17.78 29.78 -31.07
N ARG A 548 17.58 29.07 -29.94
CA ARG A 548 17.80 27.63 -29.81
C ARG A 548 16.49 26.92 -29.45
N ASN A 549 16.37 25.65 -29.85
CA ASN A 549 15.29 24.76 -29.46
C ASN A 549 15.70 24.07 -28.17
N ASN A 550 15.04 24.41 -27.06
CA ASN A 550 15.37 23.94 -25.72
C ASN A 550 14.36 22.94 -25.21
N ASP A 551 14.84 21.85 -24.64
CA ASP A 551 14.08 20.88 -23.86
C ASP A 551 15.00 20.11 -22.91
N GLN A 552 14.38 19.44 -21.93
CA GLN A 552 15.06 18.59 -20.97
C GLN A 552 14.31 17.27 -20.85
N LEU A 553 15.02 16.17 -21.09
CA LEU A 553 14.52 14.83 -20.82
C LEU A 553 15.08 14.31 -19.51
N THR A 554 14.20 13.85 -18.63
CA THR A 554 14.61 13.10 -17.42
C THR A 554 14.36 11.63 -17.66
N ILE A 555 15.39 10.80 -17.50
CA ILE A 555 15.37 9.36 -17.73
C ILE A 555 15.65 8.67 -16.40
N LEU A 556 14.70 7.86 -15.90
CA LEU A 556 14.92 6.94 -14.79
C LEU A 556 15.08 5.52 -15.33
N MET A 557 16.08 4.80 -14.82
CA MET A 557 16.30 3.39 -15.12
C MET A 557 16.40 2.59 -13.84
N GLY A 558 15.77 1.43 -13.81
CA GLY A 558 15.86 0.44 -12.73
C GLY A 558 16.14 -0.94 -13.29
N ILE A 559 17.05 -1.66 -12.66
CA ILE A 559 17.38 -3.05 -12.94
C ILE A 559 16.83 -3.88 -11.79
N PHE A 560 16.07 -4.91 -12.12
CA PHE A 560 15.47 -5.84 -11.16
C PHE A 560 15.92 -7.27 -11.46
N ASP A 561 16.10 -8.09 -10.44
CA ASP A 561 16.46 -9.49 -10.58
C ASP A 561 15.23 -10.35 -11.00
N GLU A 562 15.46 -11.65 -11.18
CA GLU A 562 14.42 -12.63 -11.54
C GLU A 562 13.29 -12.77 -10.51
N ASN A 563 13.51 -12.34 -9.28
CA ASN A 563 12.51 -12.32 -8.21
C ASN A 563 11.84 -10.96 -8.06
N GLY A 564 12.21 -9.96 -8.88
CA GLY A 564 11.68 -8.61 -8.85
C GLY A 564 12.35 -7.69 -7.84
N ASN A 565 13.43 -8.11 -7.18
CA ASN A 565 14.15 -7.23 -6.26
C ASN A 565 14.93 -6.18 -7.04
N PHE A 566 14.90 -4.94 -6.55
CA PHE A 566 15.67 -3.86 -7.13
C PHE A 566 17.18 -4.07 -6.91
N VAL A 567 17.93 -4.18 -7.99
CA VAL A 567 19.38 -4.40 -7.97
C VAL A 567 20.14 -3.09 -8.01
N THR A 568 19.84 -2.24 -9.00
CA THR A 568 20.48 -0.95 -9.18
C THR A 568 19.64 -0.04 -10.07
N GLY A 569 19.91 1.26 -10.07
CA GLY A 569 19.26 2.21 -10.94
C GLY A 569 19.93 3.56 -10.96
N LEU A 570 19.57 4.38 -11.92
CA LEU A 570 20.07 5.73 -12.03
C LEU A 570 19.03 6.70 -12.59
N SER A 571 19.25 7.97 -12.35
CA SER A 571 18.58 9.09 -12.99
C SER A 571 19.57 9.80 -13.92
N LYS A 572 19.16 10.04 -15.16
CA LYS A 572 19.94 10.77 -16.15
C LYS A 572 19.10 11.92 -16.68
N ILE A 573 19.66 13.11 -16.65
CA ILE A 573 19.08 14.31 -17.22
C ILE A 573 19.81 14.61 -18.51
N VAL A 574 19.08 14.78 -19.61
CA VAL A 574 19.60 15.16 -20.93
C VAL A 574 19.05 16.54 -21.25
N GLU A 575 19.90 17.56 -21.22
CA GLU A 575 19.56 18.92 -21.62
C GLU A 575 19.88 19.12 -23.10
N MET A 576 18.91 19.64 -23.83
CA MET A 576 19.01 19.95 -25.25
C MET A 576 18.83 21.44 -25.48
N LYS A 577 19.78 22.07 -26.20
CA LYS A 577 19.77 23.49 -26.60
C LYS A 577 20.14 23.58 -28.08
N LEU A 578 19.32 22.94 -28.94
CA LEU A 578 19.65 22.66 -30.34
C LEU A 578 19.55 23.89 -31.24
N LEU A 579 20.51 24.06 -32.14
CA LEU A 579 20.39 24.96 -33.28
C LEU A 579 19.35 24.44 -34.27
N ASP A 580 18.73 25.28 -35.07
CA ASP A 580 17.71 24.87 -36.05
C ASP A 580 18.24 23.81 -37.03
N THR A 581 19.52 23.90 -37.41
CA THR A 581 20.20 22.93 -38.27
C THR A 581 20.35 21.55 -37.60
N THR A 582 20.73 21.55 -36.33
CA THR A 582 20.87 20.30 -35.54
C THR A 582 19.49 19.69 -35.26
N TYR A 583 18.51 20.52 -34.91
CA TYR A 583 17.12 20.09 -34.73
C TYR A 583 16.57 19.41 -35.98
N THR A 584 16.74 20.05 -37.17
CA THR A 584 16.30 19.48 -38.44
C THR A 584 16.96 18.13 -38.73
N ARG A 585 18.28 18.01 -38.49
CA ARG A 585 19.02 16.75 -38.66
C ARG A 585 18.48 15.67 -37.71
N LEU A 586 18.38 15.97 -36.42
CA LEU A 586 17.91 15.00 -35.41
C LEU A 586 16.43 14.64 -35.58
N SER A 587 15.61 15.50 -36.14
CA SER A 587 14.22 15.18 -36.51
C SER A 587 14.12 14.08 -37.56
N HIS A 588 15.15 13.86 -38.38
CA HIS A 588 15.19 12.78 -39.37
C HIS A 588 15.86 11.51 -38.87
N SER A 589 16.89 11.64 -38.02
CA SER A 589 17.70 10.49 -37.57
C SER A 589 17.32 9.98 -36.18
N GLY A 590 16.65 10.79 -35.35
CA GLY A 590 16.55 10.55 -33.92
C GLY A 590 17.92 10.69 -33.22
N PHE A 591 17.97 10.38 -31.94
CA PHE A 591 19.22 10.21 -31.18
C PHE A 591 19.09 9.07 -30.17
N THR A 592 20.25 8.53 -29.77
CA THR A 592 20.29 7.41 -28.83
C THR A 592 21.10 7.78 -27.61
N VAL A 593 20.53 7.53 -26.43
CA VAL A 593 21.19 7.65 -25.14
C VAL A 593 21.64 6.27 -24.68
N LYS A 594 22.93 6.12 -24.39
CA LYS A 594 23.50 4.89 -23.84
C LYS A 594 23.71 5.06 -22.34
N THR A 595 23.30 4.05 -21.59
CA THR A 595 23.50 3.93 -20.14
C THR A 595 24.07 2.54 -19.84
N SER A 596 24.97 2.40 -18.88
CA SER A 596 25.60 1.12 -18.57
C SER A 596 25.56 0.83 -17.07
N PHE A 597 25.35 -0.44 -16.73
CA PHE A 597 25.34 -0.95 -15.35
C PHE A 597 26.33 -2.12 -15.25
N ASP A 598 27.05 -2.20 -14.15
CA ASP A 598 27.84 -3.39 -13.81
C ASP A 598 26.95 -4.32 -12.97
N VAL A 599 26.72 -5.52 -13.45
CA VAL A 599 25.83 -6.53 -12.85
C VAL A 599 26.52 -7.90 -12.85
N LYS A 600 26.03 -8.84 -12.05
CA LYS A 600 26.47 -10.23 -12.08
C LYS A 600 25.78 -10.96 -13.24
N PRO A 601 26.29 -12.14 -13.68
CA PRO A 601 25.50 -13.04 -14.52
C PRO A 601 24.15 -13.35 -13.86
N GLY A 602 23.08 -13.46 -14.66
CA GLY A 602 21.72 -13.67 -14.17
C GLY A 602 20.66 -13.11 -15.12
N THR A 603 19.42 -13.26 -14.74
CA THR A 603 18.27 -12.72 -15.47
C THR A 603 17.82 -11.40 -14.87
N TYR A 604 17.64 -10.41 -15.72
CA TYR A 604 17.25 -9.06 -15.27
C TYR A 604 16.09 -8.50 -16.07
N LEU A 605 15.18 -7.83 -15.35
CA LEU A 605 14.21 -6.90 -15.91
C LEU A 605 14.83 -5.50 -15.91
N VAL A 606 14.85 -4.85 -17.07
CA VAL A 606 15.26 -3.45 -17.23
C VAL A 606 14.01 -2.61 -17.36
N ARG A 607 13.80 -1.67 -16.45
CA ARG A 607 12.69 -0.73 -16.53
C ARG A 607 13.24 0.68 -16.78
N MET A 608 12.66 1.36 -17.76
CA MET A 608 12.99 2.74 -18.09
C MET A 608 11.74 3.60 -18.09
N VAL A 609 11.86 4.78 -17.50
CA VAL A 609 10.83 5.85 -17.55
C VAL A 609 11.49 7.12 -18.03
N VAL A 610 10.86 7.78 -19.00
CA VAL A 610 11.33 9.05 -19.56
C VAL A 610 10.23 10.09 -19.44
N ARG A 611 10.60 11.32 -19.09
CA ARG A 611 9.70 12.47 -19.09
C ARG A 611 10.31 13.63 -19.86
N ASP A 612 9.53 14.20 -20.75
CA ASP A 612 9.76 15.45 -21.45
C ASP A 612 9.29 16.62 -20.58
N ALA A 613 10.17 17.57 -20.29
CA ALA A 613 9.87 18.68 -19.40
C ALA A 613 8.94 19.72 -20.02
N VAL A 614 9.09 20.02 -21.30
CA VAL A 614 8.28 21.03 -22.02
C VAL A 614 6.93 20.47 -22.44
N GLY A 615 6.90 19.25 -22.99
CA GLY A 615 5.66 18.60 -23.43
C GLY A 615 4.88 17.96 -22.31
N ALA A 616 5.47 17.76 -21.14
CA ALA A 616 4.93 17.03 -19.99
C ALA A 616 4.45 15.60 -20.35
N GLN A 617 5.03 15.02 -21.42
CA GLN A 617 4.73 13.66 -21.88
C GLN A 617 5.65 12.66 -21.17
N MET A 618 5.15 11.43 -20.99
CA MET A 618 5.91 10.36 -20.34
C MET A 618 5.91 9.09 -21.21
N ALA A 619 7.01 8.37 -21.15
CA ALA A 619 7.10 7.00 -21.65
C ALA A 619 7.65 6.08 -20.59
N ALA A 620 7.15 4.87 -20.56
CA ALA A 620 7.70 3.80 -19.74
C ALA A 620 7.82 2.52 -20.56
N ARG A 621 9.02 1.90 -20.55
CA ARG A 621 9.34 0.71 -21.33
C ARG A 621 9.97 -0.36 -20.47
N ASN A 622 9.67 -1.61 -20.81
CA ASN A 622 10.28 -2.80 -20.23
C ASN A 622 11.29 -3.42 -21.22
N GLY A 623 12.39 -3.90 -20.71
CA GLY A 623 13.34 -4.75 -21.41
C GLY A 623 13.71 -5.94 -20.52
N ALA A 624 14.14 -7.01 -21.13
CA ALA A 624 14.67 -8.17 -20.43
C ALA A 624 16.05 -8.51 -20.96
N VAL A 625 16.91 -9.06 -20.10
CA VAL A 625 18.22 -9.55 -20.49
C VAL A 625 18.59 -10.77 -19.65
N VAL A 626 19.13 -11.79 -20.33
CA VAL A 626 19.72 -12.96 -19.70
C VAL A 626 21.22 -12.91 -19.93
N ILE A 627 21.97 -12.82 -18.87
CA ILE A 627 23.43 -12.83 -18.88
C ILE A 627 23.88 -14.22 -18.43
N PRO A 628 24.39 -15.09 -19.31
CA PRO A 628 24.77 -16.44 -18.93
C PRO A 628 25.96 -16.44 -17.97
N ASN A 629 26.00 -17.45 -17.09
CA ASN A 629 27.12 -17.70 -16.15
C ASN A 629 28.43 -17.96 -16.85
#